data_153b57b599db05af864f406a1930422e
#
_entry.id   153b57b599db05af864f406a1930422e
#
_cell.length_a   1.000
_cell.length_b   1.000
_cell.length_c   1.000
_cell.angle_alpha   90.00
_cell.angle_beta   90.00
_cell.angle_gamma   90.00
#
_symmetry.space_group_name_H-M   'P 1'
#
loop_
_entity.id
_entity.type
_entity.pdbx_description
1 polymer ?
#
loop_
_entity_poly.entity_id
_entity_poly.type
_entity_poly.pdbx_seq_one_letter_code
_entity_poly.pdbx_strand_id
1 'polypeptide(L)'
;IWTPWFSVLGSKSGFDSIEECYGDLSDHIFAVETGLSSDPEMNWRVSKLDKFRLVSNSDAHSPSKLAREATVFDTSPDYYSIMNALKTGNGYVGTVEFFPEEGKYHEDGHRKCNVCLSPEETKKLNGICPVCGKPMTIGVLNRVCELADRNFNNTYKPETAGKVFSLVPLPEIISEIMQVGPASKSVTNEYERLIRKYGSEFSILREVPVEDISKDSPLLGEGISRLRAGKVIKHAGYDGEYGVIRLFEDSELVKKNFINLKLDIDIPKSPVSYTH
;
A
#
# COMPACT_ATOMS: atom_id res chain seq x y z
N ILE A 1 6.35 19.69 5.29
CA ILE A 1 7.52 18.87 5.50
C ILE A 1 7.47 17.68 4.61
N TRP A 2 8.61 17.30 4.10
CA TRP A 2 8.85 16.30 3.07
C TRP A 2 8.81 14.88 3.61
N THR A 3 8.66 13.91 2.73
CA THR A 3 8.90 12.51 3.07
C THR A 3 10.32 12.37 3.64
N PRO A 4 10.50 11.74 4.81
CA PRO A 4 11.80 11.76 5.48
C PRO A 4 12.86 10.99 4.68
N TRP A 5 12.52 9.92 3.99
CA TRP A 5 13.47 8.97 3.43
C TRP A 5 14.15 9.41 2.12
N PHE A 6 13.53 10.31 1.37
CA PHE A 6 14.12 10.90 0.17
C PHE A 6 14.59 12.34 0.35
N SER A 7 14.31 12.94 1.49
CA SER A 7 14.64 14.32 1.79
C SER A 7 15.50 14.41 3.04
N VAL A 8 14.89 14.52 4.21
CA VAL A 8 15.61 14.82 5.46
C VAL A 8 16.47 13.66 5.93
N LEU A 9 15.92 12.45 5.91
CA LEU A 9 16.59 11.24 6.42
C LEU A 9 17.17 10.36 5.30
N GLY A 10 17.26 10.86 4.08
CA GLY A 10 17.74 10.12 2.92
C GLY A 10 19.21 9.68 3.05
N SER A 11 19.54 8.53 2.48
CA SER A 11 20.85 7.90 2.60
C SER A 11 22.02 8.65 1.94
N LYS A 12 21.75 9.52 0.96
CA LYS A 12 22.80 10.16 0.15
C LYS A 12 23.15 11.58 0.60
N SER A 13 22.24 12.28 1.24
CA SER A 13 22.42 13.68 1.63
C SER A 13 21.59 14.03 2.85
N GLY A 14 21.07 13.04 3.53
CA GLY A 14 20.20 13.21 4.68
C GLY A 14 20.96 13.37 5.97
N PHE A 15 20.20 13.64 6.99
CA PHE A 15 20.62 13.70 8.39
C PHE A 15 20.10 12.43 9.10
N ASP A 16 20.60 12.17 10.31
CA ASP A 16 20.17 11.02 11.09
C ASP A 16 18.97 11.33 12.01
N SER A 17 18.52 12.59 12.01
CA SER A 17 17.29 12.99 12.70
C SER A 17 16.73 14.31 12.16
N ILE A 18 15.49 14.60 12.52
CA ILE A 18 14.83 15.89 12.21
C ILE A 18 15.52 17.03 12.96
N GLU A 19 15.94 16.79 14.20
CA GLU A 19 16.64 17.75 15.03
C GLU A 19 18.00 18.13 14.45
N GLU A 20 18.73 17.18 13.92
CA GLU A 20 20.02 17.45 13.26
C GLU A 20 19.84 18.35 12.03
N CYS A 21 18.78 18.14 11.28
CA CYS A 21 18.48 18.93 10.09
C CYS A 21 18.01 20.35 10.39
N TYR A 22 17.14 20.53 11.40
CA TYR A 22 16.43 21.79 11.64
C TYR A 22 16.87 22.51 12.90
N GLY A 23 17.72 21.90 13.74
CA GLY A 23 18.20 22.52 14.97
C GLY A 23 17.07 22.96 15.88
N ASP A 24 17.13 24.20 16.33
CA ASP A 24 16.15 24.86 17.20
C ASP A 24 14.76 25.04 16.55
N LEU A 25 14.67 24.97 15.22
CA LEU A 25 13.38 24.99 14.50
C LEU A 25 12.61 23.69 14.59
N SER A 26 13.24 22.60 15.02
CA SER A 26 12.59 21.29 15.13
C SER A 26 11.39 21.28 16.08
N ASP A 27 11.37 22.15 17.10
CA ASP A 27 10.26 22.29 18.04
C ASP A 27 8.98 22.87 17.39
N HIS A 28 9.11 23.47 16.22
CA HIS A 28 7.99 23.97 15.43
C HIS A 28 7.44 22.94 14.43
N ILE A 29 8.08 21.78 14.33
CA ILE A 29 7.67 20.68 13.47
C ILE A 29 6.89 19.67 14.32
N PHE A 30 5.65 19.42 13.97
CA PHE A 30 4.76 18.51 14.70
C PHE A 30 4.22 17.36 13.84
N ALA A 31 4.48 17.38 12.54
CA ALA A 31 4.11 16.32 11.61
C ALA A 31 5.20 16.09 10.58
N VAL A 32 5.33 14.83 10.13
CA VAL A 32 6.24 14.38 9.07
C VAL A 32 5.46 13.53 8.10
N GLU A 33 5.71 13.71 6.81
CA GLU A 33 5.02 12.94 5.77
C GLU A 33 5.67 11.57 5.57
N THR A 34 4.86 10.50 5.51
CA THR A 34 5.32 9.16 5.11
C THR A 34 5.88 9.17 3.69
N GLY A 35 5.18 9.84 2.79
CA GLY A 35 5.44 9.84 1.36
C GLY A 35 5.18 8.47 0.74
N LEU A 36 5.26 8.40 -0.59
CA LEU A 36 4.93 7.20 -1.36
C LEU A 36 5.91 6.03 -1.18
N SER A 37 6.94 6.15 -0.38
CA SER A 37 8.02 5.15 -0.25
C SER A 37 8.14 4.54 1.13
N SER A 38 7.31 4.97 2.09
CA SER A 38 7.25 4.37 3.42
C SER A 38 5.85 4.49 4.00
N ASP A 39 5.55 3.65 4.95
CA ASP A 39 4.32 3.66 5.75
C ASP A 39 4.62 4.00 7.22
N PRO A 40 3.59 4.19 8.05
CA PRO A 40 3.78 4.46 9.46
C PRO A 40 4.56 3.36 10.20
N GLU A 41 4.40 2.09 9.83
CA GLU A 41 5.08 0.98 10.51
C GLU A 41 6.60 1.03 10.28
N MET A 42 7.04 1.41 9.10
CA MET A 42 8.45 1.68 8.80
C MET A 42 8.98 2.84 9.63
N ASN A 43 8.22 3.93 9.72
CA ASN A 43 8.63 5.13 10.45
C ASN A 43 8.69 4.90 11.98
N TRP A 44 7.76 4.12 12.56
CA TRP A 44 7.76 3.80 14.00
C TRP A 44 8.91 2.91 14.45
N ARG A 45 9.71 2.39 13.54
CA ARG A 45 10.96 1.69 13.88
C ARG A 45 12.06 2.64 14.35
N VAL A 46 11.92 3.93 14.08
CA VAL A 46 12.88 4.98 14.44
C VAL A 46 12.29 5.81 15.56
N SER A 47 12.75 5.57 16.81
CA SER A 47 12.19 6.22 18.01
C SER A 47 12.26 7.73 17.97
N LYS A 48 13.25 8.30 17.29
CA LYS A 48 13.39 9.75 17.09
C LYS A 48 12.20 10.38 16.35
N LEU A 49 11.39 9.56 15.65
CA LEU A 49 10.17 10.03 14.96
C LEU A 49 8.91 9.98 15.83
N ASP A 50 8.94 9.39 17.01
CA ASP A 50 7.76 9.17 17.85
C ASP A 50 7.00 10.42 18.23
N LYS A 51 7.69 11.54 18.34
CA LYS A 51 7.08 12.83 18.71
C LYS A 51 6.29 13.48 17.56
N PHE A 52 6.48 13.02 16.33
CA PHE A 52 5.81 13.57 15.16
C PHE A 52 4.58 12.75 14.79
N ARG A 53 3.49 13.42 14.42
CA ARG A 53 2.39 12.74 13.73
C ARG A 53 2.76 12.48 12.30
N LEU A 54 2.37 11.33 11.80
CA LEU A 54 2.59 10.99 10.41
C LEU A 54 1.41 11.47 9.59
N VAL A 55 1.70 12.11 8.47
CA VAL A 55 0.71 12.51 7.46
C VAL A 55 1.04 11.82 6.15
N SER A 56 0.01 11.57 5.35
CA SER A 56 0.13 10.95 4.06
C SER A 56 -0.61 11.77 3.01
N ASN A 57 -0.01 11.96 1.84
CA ASN A 57 -0.58 12.74 0.76
C ASN A 57 -0.28 12.07 -0.58
N SER A 58 -1.25 12.11 -1.50
CA SER A 58 -1.23 11.32 -2.73
C SER A 58 -0.17 11.74 -3.75
N ASP A 59 0.34 12.95 -3.69
CA ASP A 59 1.19 13.54 -4.76
C ASP A 59 0.58 13.33 -6.16
N ALA A 60 -0.75 13.51 -6.25
CA ALA A 60 -1.52 13.15 -7.44
C ALA A 60 -1.30 14.13 -8.59
N HIS A 61 -0.84 13.61 -9.73
CA HIS A 61 -0.69 14.33 -11.00
C HIS A 61 -1.85 14.05 -11.97
N SER A 62 -2.85 13.30 -11.55
CA SER A 62 -4.08 13.02 -12.30
C SER A 62 -5.24 12.74 -11.37
N PRO A 63 -6.51 12.97 -11.78
CA PRO A 63 -7.68 12.74 -10.92
C PRO A 63 -7.79 11.30 -10.40
N SER A 64 -7.38 10.32 -11.19
CA SER A 64 -7.42 8.90 -10.81
C SER A 64 -6.42 8.50 -9.72
N LYS A 65 -5.48 9.39 -9.37
CA LYS A 65 -4.50 9.18 -8.31
C LYS A 65 -4.80 9.97 -7.03
N LEU A 66 -5.87 10.77 -7.04
CA LEU A 66 -6.34 11.44 -5.83
C LEU A 66 -6.67 10.42 -4.75
N ALA A 67 -6.29 10.75 -3.52
CA ALA A 67 -6.57 9.96 -2.32
C ALA A 67 -6.06 8.50 -2.33
N ARG A 68 -5.11 8.15 -3.24
CA ARG A 68 -4.35 6.89 -3.11
C ARG A 68 -3.57 6.83 -1.80
N GLU A 69 -3.18 7.99 -1.31
CA GLU A 69 -2.77 8.27 0.05
C GLU A 69 -3.50 9.51 0.56
N ALA A 70 -3.79 9.54 1.84
CA ALA A 70 -4.50 10.64 2.48
C ALA A 70 -4.30 10.66 4.00
N THR A 71 -4.44 11.84 4.59
CA THR A 71 -4.56 11.99 6.04
C THR A 71 -6.03 12.12 6.42
N VAL A 72 -6.45 11.36 7.42
CA VAL A 72 -7.84 11.30 7.87
C VAL A 72 -8.01 12.13 9.14
N PHE A 73 -8.97 13.04 9.11
CA PHE A 73 -9.32 13.91 10.23
C PHE A 73 -10.80 13.75 10.61
N ASP A 74 -11.07 13.87 11.90
CA ASP A 74 -12.40 14.03 12.49
C ASP A 74 -12.49 15.42 13.15
N THR A 75 -12.46 16.45 12.31
CA THR A 75 -12.51 17.86 12.72
C THR A 75 -13.04 18.72 11.56
N SER A 76 -13.29 20.00 11.82
CA SER A 76 -13.70 20.94 10.76
C SER A 76 -12.63 21.06 9.68
N PRO A 77 -13.01 21.10 8.39
CA PRO A 77 -12.06 21.20 7.28
C PRO A 77 -11.55 22.63 7.06
N ASP A 78 -11.01 23.23 8.11
CA ASP A 78 -10.37 24.53 8.08
C ASP A 78 -8.91 24.46 8.57
N TYR A 79 -8.13 25.46 8.21
CA TYR A 79 -6.69 25.50 8.50
C TYR A 79 -6.37 25.35 10.00
N TYR A 80 -7.08 26.08 10.86
CA TYR A 80 -6.76 26.10 12.29
C TYR A 80 -7.16 24.78 12.98
N SER A 81 -8.28 24.20 12.60
CA SER A 81 -8.75 22.91 13.12
C SER A 81 -7.81 21.78 12.71
N ILE A 82 -7.40 21.73 11.45
CA ILE A 82 -6.43 20.73 10.94
C ILE A 82 -5.06 20.92 11.61
N MET A 83 -4.57 22.15 11.69
CA MET A 83 -3.31 22.45 12.36
C MET A 83 -3.34 22.04 13.84
N ASN A 84 -4.45 22.31 14.54
CA ASN A 84 -4.61 21.89 15.92
C ASN A 84 -4.64 20.38 16.08
N ALA A 85 -5.34 19.68 15.19
CA ALA A 85 -5.38 18.21 15.17
C ALA A 85 -3.98 17.61 15.00
N LEU A 86 -3.16 18.16 14.11
CA LEU A 86 -1.79 17.72 13.91
C LEU A 86 -0.89 18.03 15.13
N LYS A 87 -1.09 19.16 15.81
CA LYS A 87 -0.32 19.53 17.00
C LYS A 87 -0.69 18.69 18.23
N THR A 88 -1.99 18.53 18.49
CA THR A 88 -2.49 17.95 19.74
C THR A 88 -2.91 16.49 19.62
N GLY A 89 -3.24 16.04 18.42
CA GLY A 89 -3.88 14.74 18.14
C GLY A 89 -5.41 14.76 18.22
N ASN A 90 -5.99 15.81 18.76
CA ASN A 90 -7.45 15.90 18.88
C ASN A 90 -8.06 16.12 17.49
N GLY A 91 -8.82 15.12 16.99
CA GLY A 91 -9.35 15.11 15.63
C GLY A 91 -8.41 14.54 14.57
N TYR A 92 -7.18 14.13 14.90
CA TYR A 92 -6.34 13.34 14.02
C TYR A 92 -6.73 11.86 14.12
N VAL A 93 -7.13 11.26 13.00
CA VAL A 93 -7.56 9.84 12.97
C VAL A 93 -6.44 8.92 12.50
N GLY A 94 -5.69 9.32 11.49
CA GLY A 94 -4.61 8.51 10.93
C GLY A 94 -4.40 8.73 9.44
N THR A 95 -3.84 7.73 8.78
CA THR A 95 -3.47 7.81 7.36
C THR A 95 -4.05 6.68 6.54
N VAL A 96 -4.27 6.97 5.27
CA VAL A 96 -4.50 6.00 4.20
C VAL A 96 -3.20 5.88 3.44
N GLU A 97 -2.73 4.66 3.30
CA GLU A 97 -1.45 4.34 2.67
C GLU A 97 -1.66 3.31 1.56
N PHE A 98 -0.90 3.39 0.49
CA PHE A 98 -0.69 2.24 -0.34
C PHE A 98 0.51 1.43 0.19
N PHE A 99 0.71 0.23 -0.35
CA PHE A 99 1.79 -0.62 0.14
C PHE A 99 3.14 -0.11 -0.37
N PRO A 100 4.08 0.27 0.51
CA PRO A 100 5.38 0.82 0.09
C PRO A 100 6.23 -0.17 -0.71
N GLU A 101 5.92 -1.47 -0.61
CA GLU A 101 6.56 -2.51 -1.41
C GLU A 101 6.30 -2.36 -2.92
N GLU A 102 5.25 -1.64 -3.33
CA GLU A 102 5.03 -1.30 -4.75
C GLU A 102 6.10 -0.35 -5.30
N GLY A 103 6.75 0.41 -4.43
CA GLY A 103 7.77 1.38 -4.79
C GLY A 103 8.99 0.72 -5.42
N LYS A 104 9.42 1.23 -6.58
CA LYS A 104 10.54 0.67 -7.39
C LYS A 104 11.93 0.76 -6.75
N TYR A 105 12.04 1.28 -5.55
CA TYR A 105 13.26 1.36 -4.75
C TYR A 105 12.99 0.98 -3.30
N HIS A 106 12.03 0.08 -3.05
CA HIS A 106 11.69 -0.34 -1.69
C HIS A 106 12.81 -1.18 -1.08
N GLU A 107 13.17 -2.28 -1.73
CA GLU A 107 14.27 -3.15 -1.30
C GLU A 107 15.56 -2.91 -2.09
N ASP A 108 16.63 -3.53 -1.60
CA ASP A 108 17.93 -3.51 -2.27
C ASP A 108 17.94 -4.48 -3.44
N GLY A 109 18.72 -4.19 -4.49
CA GLY A 109 18.80 -5.16 -5.55
C GLY A 109 19.63 -4.77 -6.76
N HIS A 110 19.66 -5.70 -7.71
CA HIS A 110 20.27 -5.52 -9.01
C HIS A 110 19.40 -6.14 -10.09
N ARG A 111 18.55 -5.33 -10.71
CA ARG A 111 17.54 -5.77 -11.68
C ARG A 111 18.10 -6.57 -12.84
N LYS A 112 19.25 -6.18 -13.38
CA LYS A 112 19.91 -6.90 -14.50
C LYS A 112 20.26 -8.35 -14.16
N CYS A 113 20.43 -8.67 -12.88
CA CYS A 113 20.74 -10.01 -12.40
C CYS A 113 19.54 -10.69 -11.71
N ASN A 114 18.38 -10.06 -11.72
CA ASN A 114 17.17 -10.50 -11.01
C ASN A 114 17.45 -10.81 -9.52
N VAL A 115 18.19 -9.91 -8.87
CA VAL A 115 18.56 -10.00 -7.45
C VAL A 115 17.78 -8.94 -6.68
N CYS A 116 16.92 -9.38 -5.75
CA CYS A 116 16.20 -8.57 -4.77
C CYS A 116 16.54 -9.13 -3.39
N LEU A 117 17.02 -8.30 -2.49
CA LEU A 117 17.53 -8.73 -1.18
C LEU A 117 17.05 -7.81 -0.08
N SER A 118 16.79 -8.39 1.08
CA SER A 118 16.58 -7.64 2.31
C SER A 118 17.83 -6.85 2.72
N PRO A 119 17.68 -5.79 3.53
CA PRO A 119 18.81 -5.03 4.06
C PRO A 119 19.85 -5.89 4.80
N GLU A 120 19.39 -6.92 5.51
CA GLU A 120 20.27 -7.84 6.25
C GLU A 120 21.11 -8.70 5.32
N GLU A 121 20.52 -9.20 4.24
CA GLU A 121 21.24 -9.99 3.21
C GLU A 121 22.24 -9.11 2.45
N THR A 122 21.81 -7.90 2.08
CA THR A 122 22.67 -6.90 1.44
C THR A 122 23.90 -6.58 2.30
N LYS A 123 23.70 -6.41 3.61
CA LYS A 123 24.80 -6.16 4.56
C LYS A 123 25.80 -7.33 4.62
N LYS A 124 25.32 -8.57 4.61
CA LYS A 124 26.20 -9.77 4.57
C LYS A 124 27.05 -9.83 3.29
N LEU A 125 26.52 -9.29 2.19
CA LEU A 125 27.20 -9.24 0.89
C LEU A 125 27.96 -7.92 0.66
N ASN A 126 28.10 -7.06 1.67
CA ASN A 126 28.75 -5.75 1.58
C ASN A 126 28.21 -4.87 0.44
N GLY A 127 26.90 -4.97 0.14
CA GLY A 127 26.27 -4.21 -0.95
C GLY A 127 26.61 -4.68 -2.35
N ILE A 128 27.22 -5.86 -2.50
CA ILE A 128 27.68 -6.39 -3.79
C ILE A 128 26.75 -7.49 -4.30
N CYS A 129 26.35 -7.37 -5.56
CA CYS A 129 25.52 -8.36 -6.22
C CYS A 129 26.22 -9.73 -6.29
N PRO A 130 25.63 -10.80 -5.76
CA PRO A 130 26.25 -12.13 -5.73
C PRO A 130 26.41 -12.78 -7.11
N VAL A 131 25.71 -12.25 -8.12
CA VAL A 131 25.74 -12.82 -9.48
C VAL A 131 26.85 -12.19 -10.33
N CYS A 132 27.00 -10.86 -10.28
CA CYS A 132 27.93 -10.16 -11.20
C CYS A 132 29.04 -9.37 -10.49
N GLY A 133 29.06 -9.34 -9.16
CA GLY A 133 30.09 -8.63 -8.39
C GLY A 133 30.03 -7.10 -8.45
N LYS A 134 28.97 -6.52 -9.01
CA LYS A 134 28.77 -5.05 -9.06
C LYS A 134 28.01 -4.57 -7.82
N PRO A 135 28.16 -3.27 -7.45
CA PRO A 135 27.32 -2.67 -6.41
C PRO A 135 25.83 -2.80 -6.75
N MET A 136 25.03 -3.10 -5.72
CA MET A 136 23.57 -3.10 -5.82
C MET A 136 23.00 -1.69 -5.59
N THR A 137 21.81 -1.46 -6.12
CA THR A 137 21.00 -0.28 -5.76
C THR A 137 20.44 -0.50 -4.37
N ILE A 138 20.69 0.45 -3.47
CA ILE A 138 20.21 0.41 -2.09
C ILE A 138 18.83 1.04 -2.02
N GLY A 139 17.89 0.31 -1.41
CA GLY A 139 16.50 0.72 -1.26
C GLY A 139 16.22 1.57 -0.02
N VAL A 140 14.98 2.08 0.06
CA VAL A 140 14.52 2.88 1.20
C VAL A 140 14.54 2.08 2.50
N LEU A 141 14.11 0.81 2.43
CA LEU A 141 14.05 -0.05 3.60
C LEU A 141 15.41 -0.24 4.28
N ASN A 142 16.51 -0.22 3.50
CA ASN A 142 17.87 -0.30 4.03
C ASN A 142 18.18 0.92 4.92
N ARG A 143 17.85 2.12 4.44
CA ARG A 143 18.05 3.35 5.22
C ARG A 143 17.18 3.38 6.49
N VAL A 144 15.94 2.91 6.39
CA VAL A 144 15.08 2.73 7.57
C VAL A 144 15.75 1.79 8.58
N CYS A 145 16.28 0.66 8.13
CA CYS A 145 16.98 -0.30 8.98
C CYS A 145 18.26 0.28 9.60
N GLU A 146 18.97 1.15 8.89
CA GLU A 146 20.17 1.81 9.38
C GLU A 146 19.88 2.75 10.57
N LEU A 147 18.77 3.50 10.51
CA LEU A 147 18.35 4.44 11.55
C LEU A 147 17.46 3.80 12.63
N ALA A 148 16.90 2.63 12.38
CA ALA A 148 15.99 1.95 13.28
C ALA A 148 16.70 1.48 14.57
N ASP A 149 16.07 1.78 15.68
CA ASP A 149 16.44 1.29 17.01
C ASP A 149 15.43 0.28 17.57
N ARG A 150 14.44 -0.11 16.72
CA ARG A 150 13.42 -1.12 16.99
C ARG A 150 13.41 -2.19 15.90
N ASN A 151 13.18 -3.44 16.32
CA ASN A 151 13.12 -4.60 15.41
C ASN A 151 11.89 -4.57 14.49
N PHE A 152 11.95 -5.27 13.35
CA PHE A 152 10.86 -5.43 12.39
C PHE A 152 9.55 -5.94 13.00
N ASN A 153 9.64 -6.89 13.92
CA ASN A 153 8.48 -7.52 14.57
C ASN A 153 7.93 -6.69 15.74
N ASN A 154 8.36 -5.44 15.88
CA ASN A 154 7.89 -4.58 16.94
C ASN A 154 6.48 -4.08 16.63
N THR A 155 5.54 -4.40 17.49
CA THR A 155 4.15 -3.91 17.45
C THR A 155 3.99 -2.56 18.16
N TYR A 156 5.07 -1.90 18.52
CA TYR A 156 5.05 -0.61 19.19
C TYR A 156 4.41 0.46 18.32
N LYS A 157 3.54 1.23 18.95
CA LYS A 157 2.93 2.43 18.37
C LYS A 157 3.17 3.59 19.31
N PRO A 158 3.74 4.71 18.84
CA PRO A 158 3.91 5.90 19.67
C PRO A 158 2.55 6.53 20.04
N GLU A 159 2.53 7.37 21.05
CA GLU A 159 1.32 8.10 21.45
C GLU A 159 0.77 9.02 20.34
N THR A 160 1.64 9.42 19.42
CA THR A 160 1.28 10.21 18.24
C THR A 160 0.65 9.37 17.12
N ALA A 161 0.66 8.04 17.24
CA ALA A 161 0.17 7.14 16.19
C ALA A 161 -1.33 7.29 15.95
N GLY A 162 -1.71 7.39 14.69
CA GLY A 162 -3.07 7.22 14.23
C GLY A 162 -3.36 5.80 13.74
N LYS A 163 -4.57 5.61 13.23
CA LYS A 163 -4.93 4.39 12.50
C LYS A 163 -4.23 4.37 11.14
N VAL A 164 -3.85 3.20 10.68
CA VAL A 164 -3.28 2.98 9.35
C VAL A 164 -4.26 2.17 8.51
N PHE A 165 -4.57 2.65 7.32
CA PHE A 165 -5.49 2.01 6.39
C PHE A 165 -4.72 1.74 5.09
N SER A 166 -4.08 0.57 5.02
CA SER A 166 -3.37 0.16 3.80
C SER A 166 -4.37 -0.31 2.75
N LEU A 167 -4.34 0.30 1.56
CA LEU A 167 -5.29 0.06 0.49
C LEU A 167 -4.58 -0.34 -0.82
N VAL A 168 -5.29 -1.15 -1.60
CA VAL A 168 -5.01 -1.40 -3.02
C VAL A 168 -6.13 -0.73 -3.81
N PRO A 169 -5.83 0.04 -4.87
CA PRO A 169 -6.85 0.68 -5.69
C PRO A 169 -7.88 -0.32 -6.23
N LEU A 170 -9.16 0.03 -6.18
CA LEU A 170 -10.24 -0.85 -6.63
C LEU A 170 -10.08 -1.33 -8.09
N PRO A 171 -9.61 -0.49 -9.05
CA PRO A 171 -9.32 -0.96 -10.40
C PRO A 171 -8.26 -2.08 -10.44
N GLU A 172 -7.29 -2.08 -9.54
CA GLU A 172 -6.25 -3.10 -9.47
C GLU A 172 -6.81 -4.41 -8.93
N ILE A 173 -7.67 -4.36 -7.92
CA ILE A 173 -8.38 -5.54 -7.40
C ILE A 173 -9.27 -6.16 -8.48
N ILE A 174 -10.03 -5.33 -9.21
CA ILE A 174 -10.88 -5.80 -10.33
C ILE A 174 -10.02 -6.41 -11.45
N SER A 175 -8.89 -5.76 -11.77
CA SER A 175 -7.92 -6.22 -12.75
C SER A 175 -7.37 -7.62 -12.41
N GLU A 176 -6.97 -7.82 -11.17
CA GLU A 176 -6.49 -9.11 -10.68
C GLU A 176 -7.55 -10.20 -10.81
N ILE A 177 -8.78 -9.93 -10.38
CA ILE A 177 -9.90 -10.88 -10.46
C ILE A 177 -10.25 -11.22 -11.90
N MET A 178 -10.28 -10.23 -12.78
CA MET A 178 -10.62 -10.41 -14.20
C MET A 178 -9.44 -10.93 -15.04
N GLN A 179 -8.23 -10.95 -14.48
CA GLN A 179 -6.99 -11.33 -15.19
C GLN A 179 -6.73 -10.50 -16.46
N VAL A 180 -7.00 -9.19 -16.39
CA VAL A 180 -6.78 -8.22 -17.47
C VAL A 180 -6.12 -6.97 -16.93
N GLY A 181 -5.52 -6.16 -17.77
CA GLY A 181 -4.86 -4.92 -17.32
C GLY A 181 -5.83 -3.92 -16.64
N PRO A 182 -5.38 -3.17 -15.62
CA PRO A 182 -6.23 -2.25 -14.85
C PRO A 182 -6.83 -1.11 -15.69
N ALA A 183 -6.23 -0.76 -16.83
CA ALA A 183 -6.74 0.24 -17.77
C ALA A 183 -7.69 -0.34 -18.81
N SER A 184 -8.07 -1.62 -18.72
CA SER A 184 -8.97 -2.25 -19.70
C SER A 184 -10.40 -1.70 -19.56
N LYS A 185 -11.14 -1.71 -20.68
CA LYS A 185 -12.52 -1.24 -20.71
C LYS A 185 -13.44 -2.06 -19.78
N SER A 186 -13.17 -3.35 -19.60
CA SER A 186 -13.92 -4.21 -18.69
C SER A 186 -13.73 -3.79 -17.23
N VAL A 187 -12.52 -3.49 -16.82
CA VAL A 187 -12.22 -2.96 -15.47
C VAL A 187 -12.89 -1.61 -15.26
N THR A 188 -12.78 -0.70 -16.22
CA THR A 188 -13.43 0.62 -16.12
C THR A 188 -14.94 0.50 -15.97
N ASN A 189 -15.59 -0.33 -16.78
CA ASN A 189 -17.04 -0.53 -16.73
C ASN A 189 -17.49 -1.11 -15.37
N GLU A 190 -16.75 -2.09 -14.85
CA GLU A 190 -17.06 -2.69 -13.54
C GLU A 190 -16.81 -1.72 -12.40
N TYR A 191 -15.71 -0.97 -12.45
CA TYR A 191 -15.42 0.11 -11.49
C TYR A 191 -16.58 1.13 -11.44
N GLU A 192 -17.01 1.64 -12.58
CA GLU A 192 -18.12 2.60 -12.66
C GLU A 192 -19.44 2.00 -12.16
N ARG A 193 -19.69 0.72 -12.43
CA ARG A 193 -20.86 0.02 -11.92
C ARG A 193 -20.87 -0.03 -10.38
N LEU A 194 -19.73 -0.38 -9.79
CA LEU A 194 -19.57 -0.45 -8.33
C LEU A 194 -19.68 0.93 -7.68
N ILE A 195 -19.05 1.96 -8.24
CA ILE A 195 -19.17 3.34 -7.76
C ILE A 195 -20.63 3.82 -7.80
N ARG A 196 -21.35 3.56 -8.88
CA ARG A 196 -22.78 3.93 -8.95
C ARG A 196 -23.65 3.22 -7.91
N LYS A 197 -23.30 2.00 -7.54
CA LYS A 197 -24.07 1.19 -6.59
C LYS A 197 -23.72 1.48 -5.13
N TYR A 198 -22.46 1.61 -4.82
CA TYR A 198 -21.94 1.62 -3.45
C TYR A 198 -21.34 2.96 -3.01
N GLY A 199 -21.24 3.93 -3.91
CA GLY A 199 -20.65 5.24 -3.63
C GLY A 199 -19.16 5.32 -3.95
N SER A 200 -18.39 5.98 -3.09
CA SER A 200 -16.99 6.23 -3.36
C SER A 200 -16.13 4.95 -3.26
N GLU A 201 -14.97 4.97 -3.92
CA GLU A 201 -13.97 3.90 -3.81
C GLU A 201 -13.57 3.64 -2.35
N PHE A 202 -13.39 4.68 -1.56
CA PHE A 202 -13.12 4.55 -0.12
C PHE A 202 -14.21 3.80 0.62
N SER A 203 -15.48 4.13 0.34
CA SER A 203 -16.60 3.43 0.97
C SER A 203 -16.58 1.94 0.60
N ILE A 204 -16.32 1.60 -0.66
CA ILE A 204 -16.23 0.21 -1.11
C ILE A 204 -15.07 -0.52 -0.43
N LEU A 205 -13.90 0.07 -0.39
CA LEU A 205 -12.71 -0.58 0.16
C LEU A 205 -12.74 -0.69 1.69
N ARG A 206 -13.44 0.21 2.41
CA ARG A 206 -13.35 0.31 3.87
C ARG A 206 -14.65 0.08 4.62
N GLU A 207 -15.80 0.49 4.10
CA GLU A 207 -17.03 0.68 4.87
C GLU A 207 -18.15 -0.26 4.48
N VAL A 208 -18.39 -0.44 3.18
CA VAL A 208 -19.48 -1.29 2.69
C VAL A 208 -19.31 -2.71 3.23
N PRO A 209 -20.38 -3.31 3.83
CA PRO A 209 -20.30 -4.68 4.33
C PRO A 209 -19.83 -5.66 3.25
N VAL A 210 -18.89 -6.52 3.61
CA VAL A 210 -18.32 -7.53 2.68
C VAL A 210 -19.42 -8.43 2.13
N GLU A 211 -20.41 -8.74 2.93
CA GLU A 211 -21.57 -9.56 2.58
C GLU A 211 -22.38 -8.94 1.44
N ASP A 212 -22.51 -7.62 1.39
CA ASP A 212 -23.23 -6.92 0.33
C ASP A 212 -22.44 -6.93 -0.99
N ILE A 213 -21.13 -6.72 -0.91
CA ILE A 213 -20.24 -6.83 -2.07
C ILE A 213 -20.22 -8.26 -2.60
N SER A 214 -20.19 -9.25 -1.71
CA SER A 214 -20.15 -10.68 -2.07
C SER A 214 -21.41 -11.15 -2.78
N LYS A 215 -22.56 -10.52 -2.56
CA LYS A 215 -23.80 -10.81 -3.32
C LYS A 215 -23.66 -10.47 -4.80
N ASP A 216 -22.87 -9.43 -5.12
CA ASP A 216 -22.62 -9.02 -6.50
C ASP A 216 -21.46 -9.80 -7.13
N SER A 217 -20.39 -9.93 -6.37
CA SER A 217 -19.16 -10.60 -6.80
C SER A 217 -18.49 -11.26 -5.58
N PRO A 218 -18.63 -12.58 -5.44
CA PRO A 218 -18.01 -13.32 -4.33
C PRO A 218 -16.48 -13.14 -4.27
N LEU A 219 -15.81 -13.09 -5.43
CA LEU A 219 -14.36 -12.87 -5.50
C LEU A 219 -13.97 -11.46 -5.04
N LEU A 220 -14.75 -10.45 -5.43
CA LEU A 220 -14.48 -9.08 -4.99
C LEU A 220 -14.69 -8.94 -3.49
N GLY A 221 -15.76 -9.51 -2.95
CA GLY A 221 -16.00 -9.53 -1.51
C GLY A 221 -14.87 -10.21 -0.73
N GLU A 222 -14.39 -11.37 -1.23
CA GLU A 222 -13.24 -12.05 -0.64
C GLU A 222 -11.96 -11.20 -0.73
N GLY A 223 -11.67 -10.58 -1.88
CA GLY A 223 -10.51 -9.71 -2.06
C GLY A 223 -10.52 -8.53 -1.09
N ILE A 224 -11.67 -7.84 -0.96
CA ILE A 224 -11.82 -6.74 -0.01
C ILE A 224 -11.71 -7.22 1.45
N SER A 225 -12.23 -8.40 1.76
CA SER A 225 -12.06 -9.01 3.09
C SER A 225 -10.59 -9.28 3.40
N ARG A 226 -9.83 -9.83 2.46
CA ARG A 226 -8.38 -10.05 2.60
C ARG A 226 -7.64 -8.73 2.80
N LEU A 227 -7.95 -7.72 1.98
CA LEU A 227 -7.34 -6.39 2.09
C LEU A 227 -7.58 -5.79 3.48
N ARG A 228 -8.82 -5.77 3.95
CA ARG A 228 -9.18 -5.25 5.28
C ARG A 228 -8.54 -6.02 6.43
N ALA A 229 -8.25 -7.29 6.23
CA ALA A 229 -7.54 -8.15 7.19
C ALA A 229 -6.01 -8.07 7.08
N GLY A 230 -5.46 -7.26 6.15
CA GLY A 230 -4.02 -7.17 5.88
C GLY A 230 -3.43 -8.45 5.27
N LYS A 231 -4.27 -9.33 4.73
CA LYS A 231 -3.84 -10.60 4.10
C LYS A 231 -3.55 -10.35 2.63
N VAL A 232 -2.40 -9.79 2.36
CA VAL A 232 -1.93 -9.48 1.00
C VAL A 232 -0.62 -10.21 0.72
N ILE A 233 -0.38 -10.52 -0.55
CA ILE A 233 0.84 -11.08 -1.07
C ILE A 233 1.67 -9.92 -1.60
N LYS A 234 2.90 -9.77 -1.08
CA LYS A 234 3.77 -8.65 -1.38
C LYS A 234 4.99 -9.13 -2.16
N HIS A 235 5.22 -8.55 -3.32
CA HIS A 235 6.46 -8.67 -4.07
C HIS A 235 7.09 -7.28 -4.16
N ALA A 236 8.15 -7.06 -3.41
CA ALA A 236 8.76 -5.75 -3.29
C ALA A 236 9.45 -5.29 -4.57
N GLY A 237 9.33 -4.01 -4.88
CA GLY A 237 10.08 -3.39 -5.97
C GLY A 237 11.53 -3.08 -5.56
N TYR A 238 12.42 -3.09 -6.54
CA TYR A 238 13.84 -2.86 -6.35
C TYR A 238 14.52 -2.39 -7.64
N ASP A 239 15.59 -1.64 -7.54
CA ASP A 239 16.44 -1.21 -8.66
C ASP A 239 15.69 -0.69 -9.90
N GLY A 240 14.62 0.11 -9.66
CA GLY A 240 13.80 0.70 -10.71
C GLY A 240 12.68 -0.19 -11.24
N GLU A 241 12.49 -1.38 -10.70
CA GLU A 241 11.36 -2.27 -10.97
C GLU A 241 10.27 -2.07 -9.92
N TYR A 242 9.03 -1.87 -10.35
CA TYR A 242 7.89 -1.73 -9.45
C TYR A 242 7.57 -3.07 -8.79
N GLY A 243 7.22 -3.01 -7.52
CA GLY A 243 6.65 -4.16 -6.83
C GLY A 243 5.19 -4.42 -7.23
N VAL A 244 4.68 -5.52 -6.74
CA VAL A 244 3.31 -5.96 -7.01
C VAL A 244 2.65 -6.41 -5.71
N ILE A 245 1.46 -5.91 -5.46
CA ILE A 245 0.59 -6.37 -4.37
C ILE A 245 -0.54 -7.19 -4.95
N ARG A 246 -0.79 -8.36 -4.38
CA ARG A 246 -1.87 -9.26 -4.80
C ARG A 246 -2.73 -9.69 -3.63
N LEU A 247 -3.98 -9.98 -3.93
CA LEU A 247 -4.96 -10.51 -2.96
C LEU A 247 -5.16 -12.01 -3.11
N PHE A 248 -4.78 -12.57 -4.27
CA PHE A 248 -4.96 -13.97 -4.61
C PHE A 248 -3.70 -14.59 -5.21
N GLU A 249 -3.49 -15.87 -4.94
CA GLU A 249 -2.55 -16.68 -5.71
C GLU A 249 -3.12 -16.99 -7.09
N ASP A 250 -2.27 -17.10 -8.11
CA ASP A 250 -2.69 -17.42 -9.48
C ASP A 250 -3.52 -18.73 -9.53
N SER A 251 -3.15 -19.71 -8.72
CA SER A 251 -3.84 -21.00 -8.61
C SER A 251 -5.27 -20.90 -8.06
N GLU A 252 -5.56 -19.87 -7.25
CA GLU A 252 -6.89 -19.66 -6.69
C GLU A 252 -7.84 -19.09 -7.74
N LEU A 253 -7.38 -18.15 -8.55
CA LEU A 253 -8.17 -17.53 -9.62
C LEU A 253 -8.51 -18.52 -10.72
N VAL A 254 -7.57 -19.38 -11.12
CA VAL A 254 -7.80 -20.43 -12.11
C VAL A 254 -8.85 -21.44 -11.62
N LYS A 255 -8.74 -21.94 -10.40
CA LYS A 255 -9.72 -22.91 -9.83
C LYS A 255 -11.13 -22.33 -9.77
N LYS A 256 -11.28 -21.07 -9.35
CA LYS A 256 -12.60 -20.42 -9.22
C LYS A 256 -13.25 -20.15 -10.57
N ASN A 257 -12.47 -19.81 -11.60
CA ASN A 257 -12.97 -19.69 -12.97
C ASN A 257 -13.48 -21.03 -13.53
N PHE A 258 -12.79 -22.14 -13.25
CA PHE A 258 -13.27 -23.48 -13.64
C PHE A 258 -14.57 -23.89 -12.93
N ILE A 259 -14.78 -23.49 -11.69
CA ILE A 259 -16.03 -23.79 -10.95
C ILE A 259 -17.18 -22.99 -11.53
N ASN A 260 -17.00 -21.72 -11.84
CA ASN A 260 -18.01 -20.85 -12.43
C ASN A 260 -18.40 -21.33 -13.86
N LEU A 261 -17.44 -21.73 -14.67
CA LEU A 261 -17.70 -22.32 -15.99
C LEU A 261 -18.49 -23.64 -15.92
N LYS A 262 -18.36 -24.42 -14.84
CA LYS A 262 -19.15 -25.66 -14.64
C LYS A 262 -20.58 -25.38 -14.17
N LEU A 263 -20.86 -24.27 -13.56
CA LEU A 263 -22.20 -23.87 -13.11
C LEU A 263 -23.05 -23.27 -14.24
N ASP A 264 -22.43 -22.71 -15.27
CA ASP A 264 -23.12 -22.14 -16.44
C ASP A 264 -23.45 -23.18 -17.54
N ILE A 265 -23.06 -24.42 -17.37
CA ILE A 265 -23.48 -25.53 -18.27
C ILE A 265 -24.76 -26.16 -17.70
N ASP A 266 -25.87 -25.48 -17.84
CA ASP A 266 -27.19 -26.09 -17.76
C ASP A 266 -27.38 -27.00 -19.00
N ILE A 267 -27.24 -28.27 -18.79
CA ILE A 267 -27.54 -29.29 -19.84
C ILE A 267 -29.06 -29.32 -20.00
N PRO A 268 -29.61 -28.90 -21.14
CA PRO A 268 -31.05 -29.04 -21.37
C PRO A 268 -31.44 -30.52 -21.40
N LYS A 269 -32.13 -30.97 -20.38
CA LYS A 269 -32.83 -32.26 -20.40
C LYS A 269 -34.05 -32.13 -21.31
N SER A 270 -33.91 -32.50 -22.59
CA SER A 270 -35.04 -32.78 -23.43
C SER A 270 -34.95 -34.24 -23.90
N PRO A 271 -35.88 -35.10 -23.55
CA PRO A 271 -35.97 -36.41 -24.18
C PRO A 271 -36.56 -36.23 -25.58
N VAL A 272 -35.78 -36.59 -26.59
CA VAL A 272 -36.32 -36.76 -27.93
C VAL A 272 -37.16 -38.04 -27.95
N SER A 273 -38.47 -37.92 -27.99
CA SER A 273 -39.37 -39.05 -28.26
C SER A 273 -39.38 -39.31 -29.76
N TYR A 274 -38.83 -40.43 -30.17
CA TYR A 274 -39.10 -41.00 -31.49
C TYR A 274 -40.45 -41.71 -31.42
N THR A 275 -41.44 -41.21 -32.15
CA THR A 275 -42.61 -41.95 -32.54
C THR A 275 -42.46 -42.43 -34.00
N HIS A 276 -42.71 -43.72 -34.22
CA HIS A 276 -42.71 -44.37 -35.50
C HIS A 276 -43.78 -43.83 -36.49
#